data_10e2c4838dad1aa888a51f04592196d2
#
_entry.id   10e2c4838dad1aa888a51f04592196d2
#
_cell.length_a   1.000
_cell.length_b   1.000
_cell.length_c   1.000
_cell.angle_alpha   90.00
_cell.angle_beta   90.00
_cell.angle_gamma   90.00
#
_symmetry.space_group_name_H-M   'P 1'
#
loop_
_entity.id
_entity.type
_entity.pdbx_description
1 polymer ?
#
loop_
_entity_poly.entity_id
_entity_poly.type
_entity_poly.pdbx_seq_one_letter_code
_entity_poly.pdbx_strand_id
1 'polypeptide(L)' 'MESYTYLVEGMTCVHCAAAVTTEVSSLPGVDRVDVDVAAGTVRVTAATEPSATELEAAVSEAGYTLAGRS' A
#
# COMPACT_ATOMS: atom_id res chain seq x y z
N MET A 1 -15.20 1.14 9.17
CA MET A 1 -14.03 1.01 8.31
C MET A 1 -12.84 1.69 8.93
N GLU A 2 -11.69 1.05 8.88
CA GLU A 2 -10.47 1.54 9.52
C GLU A 2 -9.43 1.86 8.48
N SER A 3 -8.59 2.84 8.78
CA SER A 3 -7.46 3.20 7.91
C SER A 3 -6.18 2.71 8.55
N TYR A 4 -5.32 2.11 7.73
CA TYR A 4 -4.03 1.58 8.16
C TYR A 4 -2.97 2.20 7.27
N THR A 5 -1.94 2.78 7.86
CA THR A 5 -0.87 3.45 7.11
C THR A 5 0.41 2.63 7.18
N TYR A 6 1.05 2.46 6.02
CA TYR A 6 2.26 1.67 5.89
C TYR A 6 3.34 2.48 5.20
N LEU A 7 4.60 2.20 5.54
CA LEU A 7 5.75 2.82 4.89
C LEU A 7 6.20 1.96 3.72
N VAL A 8 6.45 2.60 2.58
CA VAL A 8 6.90 1.93 1.37
C VAL A 8 8.19 2.59 0.89
N GLU A 9 9.23 1.79 0.70
CA GLU A 9 10.52 2.29 0.22
C GLU A 9 10.62 2.19 -1.30
N GLY A 10 11.34 3.14 -1.88
CA GLY A 10 11.60 3.16 -3.32
C GLY A 10 10.55 3.89 -4.15
N MET A 11 9.49 4.34 -3.52
CA MET A 11 8.39 5.02 -4.20
C MET A 11 8.74 6.51 -4.38
N THR A 12 9.12 6.88 -5.60
CA THR A 12 9.65 8.21 -5.86
C THR A 12 8.89 9.04 -6.89
N CYS A 13 7.85 8.47 -7.52
CA CYS A 13 7.11 9.20 -8.56
C CYS A 13 5.65 8.75 -8.63
N VAL A 14 4.87 9.49 -9.41
CA VAL A 14 3.44 9.23 -9.56
C VAL A 14 3.17 7.84 -10.15
N HIS A 15 4.00 7.39 -11.07
CA HIS A 15 3.85 6.06 -11.66
C HIS A 15 4.01 4.96 -10.61
N CYS A 16 4.91 5.19 -9.66
CA CYS A 16 5.10 4.28 -8.54
C CYS A 16 3.84 4.19 -7.70
N ALA A 17 3.23 5.35 -7.41
CA ALA A 17 1.99 5.41 -6.65
C ALA A 17 0.87 4.65 -7.35
N ALA A 18 0.75 4.80 -8.66
CA ALA A 18 -0.29 4.12 -9.43
C ALA A 18 -0.10 2.60 -9.37
N ALA A 19 1.13 2.12 -9.50
CA ALA A 19 1.43 0.69 -9.45
C ALA A 19 1.07 0.11 -8.07
N VAL A 20 1.48 0.78 -7.01
CA VAL A 20 1.17 0.34 -5.64
C VAL A 20 -0.33 0.35 -5.40
N THR A 21 -1.02 1.41 -5.83
CA THR A 21 -2.47 1.51 -5.69
C THR A 21 -3.17 0.34 -6.37
N THR A 22 -2.77 0.02 -7.60
CA THR A 22 -3.38 -1.07 -8.35
C THR A 22 -3.20 -2.41 -7.65
N GLU A 23 -1.97 -2.70 -7.23
CA GLU A 23 -1.68 -3.98 -6.60
C GLU A 23 -2.34 -4.12 -5.23
N VAL A 24 -2.28 -3.09 -4.41
CA VAL A 24 -2.85 -3.13 -3.07
C VAL A 24 -4.39 -3.15 -3.13
N SER A 25 -4.99 -2.42 -4.06
CA SER A 25 -6.46 -2.39 -4.16
C SER A 25 -7.05 -3.70 -4.64
N SER A 26 -6.24 -4.60 -5.20
CA SER A 26 -6.70 -5.93 -5.61
C SER A 26 -6.80 -6.91 -4.44
N LEU A 27 -6.31 -6.54 -3.27
CA LEU A 27 -6.36 -7.42 -2.10
C LEU A 27 -7.78 -7.54 -1.56
N PRO A 28 -8.16 -8.74 -1.07
CA PRO A 28 -9.51 -8.94 -0.51
C PRO A 28 -9.74 -8.04 0.70
N GLY A 29 -10.93 -7.46 0.78
CA GLY A 29 -11.32 -6.65 1.92
C GLY A 29 -10.84 -5.21 1.89
N VAL A 30 -10.05 -4.83 0.90
CA VAL A 30 -9.58 -3.45 0.76
C VAL A 30 -10.65 -2.63 0.04
N ASP A 31 -11.09 -1.55 0.69
CA ASP A 31 -12.11 -0.66 0.12
C ASP A 31 -11.48 0.51 -0.62
N ARG A 32 -10.38 1.03 -0.10
CA ARG A 32 -9.75 2.22 -0.66
C ARG A 32 -8.26 2.23 -0.37
N VAL A 33 -7.50 2.77 -1.31
CA VAL A 33 -6.05 2.92 -1.16
C VAL A 33 -5.67 4.35 -1.52
N ASP A 34 -4.94 5.00 -0.62
CA ASP A 34 -4.41 6.34 -0.84
C ASP A 34 -2.89 6.28 -0.69
N VAL A 35 -2.17 6.77 -1.69
CA VAL A 35 -0.71 6.74 -1.68
C VAL A 35 -0.17 8.16 -1.60
N ASP A 36 0.78 8.39 -0.69
CA ASP A 36 1.47 9.66 -0.57
C ASP A 36 2.93 9.46 -0.93
N VAL A 37 3.30 9.88 -2.15
CA VAL A 37 4.66 9.71 -2.66
C VAL A 37 5.65 10.54 -1.85
N ALA A 38 5.26 11.76 -1.47
CA ALA A 38 6.15 12.65 -0.73
C ALA A 38 6.51 12.08 0.64
N ALA A 39 5.54 11.44 1.30
CA ALA A 39 5.76 10.83 2.61
C ALA A 39 6.26 9.40 2.51
N GLY A 40 6.13 8.77 1.34
CA GLY A 40 6.50 7.37 1.16
C GLY A 40 5.55 6.43 1.88
N THR A 41 4.26 6.78 1.96
CA THR A 41 3.27 6.01 2.71
C THR A 41 2.11 5.57 1.84
N VAL A 42 1.48 4.47 2.24
CA VAL A 42 0.26 3.95 1.62
C VAL A 42 -0.78 3.82 2.74
N ARG A 43 -1.92 4.46 2.55
CA ARG A 43 -3.02 4.34 3.49
C ARG A 43 -4.09 3.44 2.89
N VAL A 44 -4.40 2.37 3.60
CA VAL A 44 -5.39 1.39 3.18
C VAL A 44 -6.60 1.51 4.07
N THR A 45 -7.78 1.69 3.47
CA THR A 45 -9.04 1.70 4.19
C THR A 45 -9.73 0.36 3.96
N ALA A 46 -10.01 -0.35 5.04
CA ALA A 46 -10.60 -1.69 4.97
C ALA A 46 -11.40 -1.98 6.22
N ALA A 47 -12.31 -2.94 6.14
CA ALA A 47 -13.11 -3.36 7.30
C ALA A 47 -12.23 -4.02 8.36
N THR A 48 -11.23 -4.77 7.93
CA THR A 48 -10.27 -5.40 8.82
C THR A 48 -8.86 -5.13 8.34
N GLU A 49 -7.89 -5.20 9.23
CA GLU A 49 -6.50 -4.98 8.87
C GLU A 49 -6.04 -6.00 7.84
N PRO A 50 -5.49 -5.56 6.70
CA PRO A 50 -4.99 -6.49 5.69
C PRO A 50 -3.80 -7.29 6.24
N SER A 51 -3.65 -8.51 5.72
CA SER A 51 -2.52 -9.35 6.10
C SER A 51 -1.21 -8.68 5.70
N ALA A 52 -0.25 -8.66 6.62
CA ALA A 52 1.07 -8.10 6.33
C ALA A 52 1.74 -8.85 5.17
N THR A 53 1.56 -10.16 5.10
CA THR A 53 2.10 -10.98 4.02
C THR A 53 1.50 -10.61 2.67
N GLU A 54 0.18 -10.44 2.62
CA GLU A 54 -0.49 -10.07 1.37
C GLU A 54 -0.10 -8.67 0.93
N LEU A 55 -0.02 -7.74 1.89
CA LEU A 55 0.36 -6.36 1.60
C LEU A 55 1.81 -6.29 1.10
N GLU A 56 2.70 -7.02 1.73
CA GLU A 56 4.09 -7.09 1.31
C GLU A 56 4.22 -7.66 -0.10
N ALA A 57 3.46 -8.71 -0.39
CA ALA A 57 3.46 -9.31 -1.72
C ALA A 57 2.95 -8.32 -2.77
N ALA A 58 1.90 -7.57 -2.47
CA ALA A 58 1.34 -6.60 -3.39
C ALA A 58 2.33 -5.48 -3.68
N VAL A 59 2.98 -4.96 -2.65
CA VAL A 59 3.97 -3.90 -2.78
C VAL A 59 5.17 -4.41 -3.57
N SER A 60 5.59 -5.64 -3.32
CA SER A 60 6.70 -6.28 -4.03
C SER A 60 6.39 -6.46 -5.51
N GLU A 61 5.15 -6.85 -5.83
CA GLU A 61 4.70 -6.98 -7.22
C GLU A 61 4.75 -5.65 -7.96
N ALA A 62 4.49 -4.57 -7.23
CA ALA A 62 4.60 -3.22 -7.81
C ALA A 62 6.06 -2.79 -8.01
N GLY A 63 7.01 -3.53 -7.48
CA GLY A 63 8.44 -3.24 -7.63
C GLY A 63 9.04 -2.45 -6.47
N TYR A 64 8.37 -2.40 -5.33
CA TYR A 64 8.81 -1.63 -4.17
C TYR A 64 8.89 -2.50 -2.93
N THR A 65 9.32 -1.93 -1.83
CA THR A 65 9.51 -2.67 -0.58
C THR A 65 8.64 -2.10 0.51
N LEU A 66 7.86 -2.96 1.16
CA LEU A 66 7.09 -2.56 2.33
C LEU A 66 8.05 -2.47 3.52
N ALA A 67 8.21 -1.26 4.06
CA ALA A 67 9.17 -1.02 5.15
C ALA A 67 8.56 -1.28 6.52
N GLY A 68 7.23 -1.30 6.60
CA GLY A 68 6.56 -1.55 7.87
C GLY A 68 5.35 -0.64 8.04
N ARG A 69 4.79 -0.69 9.24
CA ARG A 69 3.62 0.09 9.56
C ARG A 69 4.04 1.44 10.13
N SER A 70 3.37 2.46 9.69
CA SER A 70 3.62 3.81 10.18
C SER A 70 2.93 4.05 11.53
#